data_feb5f19a6366932bbdfc1df2bd8c6832
#
_entry.id   feb5f19a6366932bbdfc1df2bd8c6832
#
_cell.length_a   1.000
_cell.length_b   1.000
_cell.length_c   1.000
_cell.angle_alpha   90.00
_cell.angle_beta   90.00
_cell.angle_gamma   90.00
#
_symmetry.space_group_name_H-M   'P 1'
#
loop_
_entity.id
_entity.type
_entity.pdbx_description
1 polymer ?
#
loop_
_entity_poly.entity_id
_entity_poly.type
_entity_poly.pdbx_seq_one_letter_code
_entity_poly.pdbx_strand_id
1 'polypeptide(L)'
;MRRLSLVEVIALVVVAGFFALHIMRSFGGGGASSLIAALTVLVVLGGIATFVYEGYLGSRAASPAPTFTEPRLAHALFNDTRAAGLWFVVRLYVGAQWLEAGYHKLTDPAWMQGGVALKGFWQRVVQVPANGQPPITYGWYRSFIQYMLDQGWYSWFAKLVAIGEFLVGIALILGLLTGIVAAIGAFMNFNFMLAGVASTNPVLFVLEIGLILAWKVAGWWGVDHYLLPLLGVPWQPGQLFRHEPQTPPAPAPGTGNA
;
A
#
# COMPACT_ATOMS: atom_id res chain seq x y z
N MET A 1 20.96 -14.14 -25.35
CA MET A 1 21.03 -12.87 -24.56
C MET A 1 20.20 -11.83 -25.31
N ARG A 2 19.14 -11.32 -24.67
CA ARG A 2 18.31 -10.22 -25.23
C ARG A 2 19.18 -8.96 -25.29
N ARG A 3 19.29 -8.32 -26.44
CA ARG A 3 19.95 -7.02 -26.56
C ARG A 3 19.04 -5.98 -25.93
N LEU A 4 19.58 -5.20 -24.99
CA LEU A 4 18.83 -4.10 -24.39
C LEU A 4 18.49 -3.07 -25.48
N SER A 5 17.28 -2.56 -25.44
CA SER A 5 16.87 -1.44 -26.30
C SER A 5 17.60 -0.16 -25.88
N LEU A 6 17.72 0.81 -26.77
CA LEU A 6 18.32 2.10 -26.45
C LEU A 6 17.63 2.78 -25.26
N VAL A 7 16.31 2.63 -25.16
CA VAL A 7 15.53 3.18 -24.05
C VAL A 7 15.89 2.52 -22.71
N GLU A 8 16.06 1.19 -22.69
CA GLU A 8 16.47 0.44 -21.49
C GLU A 8 17.89 0.85 -21.05
N VAL A 9 18.81 1.07 -21.99
CA VAL A 9 20.17 1.54 -21.70
C VAL A 9 20.14 2.96 -21.12
N ILE A 10 19.36 3.87 -21.71
CA ILE A 10 19.21 5.25 -21.20
C ILE A 10 18.62 5.23 -19.80
N ALA A 11 17.56 4.44 -19.56
CA ALA A 11 16.94 4.31 -18.25
C ALA A 11 17.94 3.78 -17.20
N LEU A 12 18.73 2.76 -17.52
CA LEU A 12 19.77 2.23 -16.63
C LEU A 12 20.85 3.29 -16.30
N VAL A 13 21.29 4.07 -17.30
CA VAL A 13 22.30 5.12 -17.09
C VAL A 13 21.74 6.23 -16.19
N VAL A 14 20.48 6.65 -16.41
CA VAL A 14 19.82 7.69 -15.58
C VAL A 14 19.65 7.20 -14.14
N VAL A 15 19.19 5.98 -13.93
CA VAL A 15 19.03 5.38 -12.59
C VAL A 15 20.39 5.21 -11.90
N ALA A 16 21.41 4.70 -12.60
CA ALA A 16 22.76 4.56 -12.05
C ALA A 16 23.38 5.92 -11.68
N GLY A 17 23.20 6.94 -12.53
CA GLY A 17 23.62 8.31 -12.27
C GLY A 17 22.93 8.91 -11.03
N PHE A 18 21.63 8.69 -10.90
CA PHE A 18 20.87 9.10 -9.71
C PHE A 18 21.41 8.47 -8.43
N PHE A 19 21.63 7.15 -8.42
CA PHE A 19 22.19 6.46 -7.25
C PHE A 19 23.62 6.91 -6.95
N ALA A 20 24.47 7.11 -7.95
CA ALA A 20 25.80 7.66 -7.77
C ALA A 20 25.78 9.03 -7.10
N LEU A 21 24.93 9.96 -7.58
CA LEU A 21 24.74 11.29 -6.98
C LEU A 21 24.20 11.19 -5.54
N HIS A 22 23.28 10.29 -5.28
CA HIS A 22 22.75 10.06 -3.93
C HIS A 22 23.81 9.55 -2.96
N ILE A 23 24.63 8.59 -3.40
CA ILE A 23 25.78 8.08 -2.64
C ILE A 23 26.81 9.19 -2.39
N MET A 24 27.20 9.96 -3.42
CA MET A 24 28.15 11.05 -3.28
C MET A 24 27.66 12.11 -2.28
N ARG A 25 26.37 12.38 -2.25
CA ARG A 25 25.77 13.28 -1.24
C ARG A 25 25.90 12.74 0.18
N SER A 26 25.68 11.44 0.39
CA SER A 26 25.77 10.82 1.70
C SER A 26 27.18 10.88 2.29
N PHE A 27 28.21 10.95 1.44
CA PHE A 27 29.61 11.04 1.85
C PHE A 27 30.23 12.45 1.70
N GLY A 28 29.59 13.37 0.97
CA GLY A 28 30.24 14.62 0.51
C GLY A 28 29.57 15.95 0.87
N GLY A 29 28.59 16.01 1.79
CA GLY A 29 28.03 17.28 2.34
C GLY A 29 27.41 18.26 1.32
N GLY A 30 26.19 18.52 1.43
CA GLY A 30 25.47 19.79 1.53
C GLY A 30 25.13 20.63 0.30
N GLY A 31 25.50 20.38 -0.94
CA GLY A 31 25.29 21.36 -2.04
C GLY A 31 24.21 21.08 -3.10
N ALA A 32 23.70 19.87 -3.18
CA ALA A 32 22.89 19.42 -4.34
C ALA A 32 21.45 18.98 -4.01
N SER A 33 20.86 19.46 -2.93
CA SER A 33 19.59 18.93 -2.42
C SER A 33 18.39 19.13 -3.37
N SER A 34 18.28 20.28 -4.01
CA SER A 34 17.20 20.58 -4.96
C SER A 34 17.34 19.83 -6.28
N LEU A 35 18.57 19.69 -6.80
CA LEU A 35 18.85 18.94 -8.01
C LEU A 35 18.56 17.44 -7.82
N ILE A 36 18.98 16.86 -6.69
CA ILE A 36 18.71 15.46 -6.37
C ILE A 36 17.22 15.22 -6.19
N ALA A 37 16.49 16.11 -5.53
CA ALA A 37 15.04 16.01 -5.41
C ALA A 37 14.36 16.05 -6.78
N ALA A 38 14.75 16.98 -7.66
CA ALA A 38 14.21 17.07 -9.03
C ALA A 38 14.52 15.81 -9.84
N LEU A 39 15.75 15.28 -9.78
CA LEU A 39 16.13 14.04 -10.46
C LEU A 39 15.37 12.82 -9.90
N THR A 40 15.12 12.78 -8.59
CA THR A 40 14.30 11.71 -7.98
C THR A 40 12.90 11.71 -8.56
N VAL A 41 12.25 12.87 -8.62
CA VAL A 41 10.91 13.03 -9.21
C VAL A 41 10.92 12.60 -10.67
N LEU A 42 11.91 13.01 -11.46
CA LEU A 42 12.02 12.63 -12.88
C LEU A 42 12.22 11.12 -13.07
N VAL A 43 13.05 10.47 -12.24
CA VAL A 43 13.26 9.01 -12.29
C VAL A 43 11.98 8.26 -11.93
N VAL A 44 11.26 8.68 -10.89
CA VAL A 44 9.99 8.07 -10.49
C VAL A 44 8.92 8.25 -11.56
N LEU A 45 8.75 9.47 -12.08
CA LEU A 45 7.80 9.74 -13.15
C LEU A 45 8.16 9.00 -14.44
N GLY A 46 9.45 8.92 -14.78
CA GLY A 46 9.94 8.13 -15.91
C GLY A 46 9.65 6.65 -15.76
N GLY A 47 9.86 6.07 -14.57
CA GLY A 47 9.51 4.69 -14.26
C GLY A 47 8.00 4.40 -14.37
N ILE A 48 7.18 5.30 -13.85
CA ILE A 48 5.71 5.20 -13.99
C ILE A 48 5.31 5.31 -15.47
N ALA A 49 5.87 6.26 -16.22
CA ALA A 49 5.56 6.44 -17.63
C ALA A 49 5.96 5.22 -18.48
N THR A 50 7.13 4.61 -18.23
CA THR A 50 7.54 3.37 -18.92
C THR A 50 6.63 2.21 -18.58
N PHE A 51 6.25 2.05 -17.30
CA PHE A 51 5.32 1.01 -16.88
C PHE A 51 3.95 1.15 -17.55
N VAL A 52 3.41 2.38 -17.60
CA VAL A 52 2.13 2.67 -18.29
C VAL A 52 2.25 2.46 -19.79
N TYR A 53 3.36 2.90 -20.39
CA TYR A 53 3.59 2.73 -21.83
C TYR A 53 3.70 1.24 -22.21
N GLU A 54 4.52 0.47 -21.52
CA GLU A 54 4.71 -0.96 -21.80
C GLU A 54 3.47 -1.78 -21.44
N GLY A 55 2.83 -1.49 -20.30
CA GLY A 55 1.66 -2.23 -19.83
C GLY A 55 0.37 -1.92 -20.60
N TYR A 56 0.19 -0.70 -21.07
CA TYR A 56 -1.08 -0.24 -21.65
C TYR A 56 -1.01 0.06 -23.14
N LEU A 57 0.05 0.69 -23.62
CA LEU A 57 0.19 1.13 -25.02
C LEU A 57 1.03 0.17 -25.87
N GLY A 58 2.07 -0.44 -25.27
CA GLY A 58 2.97 -1.37 -25.95
C GLY A 58 2.41 -2.77 -26.18
N SER A 59 1.36 -3.15 -25.46
CA SER A 59 0.78 -4.50 -25.51
C SER A 59 0.03 -4.84 -26.83
N ARG A 60 -0.12 -3.88 -27.74
CA ARG A 60 -0.84 -4.09 -29.02
C ARG A 60 0.01 -4.74 -30.11
N ALA A 61 1.33 -4.87 -29.96
CA ALA A 61 2.21 -5.34 -31.02
C ALA A 61 3.37 -6.24 -30.59
N ALA A 62 3.49 -6.60 -29.30
CA ALA A 62 4.63 -7.36 -28.80
C ALA A 62 4.28 -8.82 -28.55
N SER A 63 5.26 -9.70 -28.73
CA SER A 63 5.24 -11.06 -28.20
C SER A 63 4.94 -11.03 -26.69
N PRO A 64 4.20 -12.02 -26.15
CA PRO A 64 3.88 -12.01 -24.70
C PRO A 64 5.14 -11.83 -23.87
N ALA A 65 5.07 -10.90 -22.92
CA ALA A 65 6.18 -10.66 -22.01
C ALA A 65 6.55 -11.95 -21.27
N PRO A 66 7.84 -12.22 -21.02
CA PRO A 66 8.24 -13.40 -20.28
C PRO A 66 7.62 -13.37 -18.88
N THR A 67 6.89 -14.41 -18.52
CA THR A 67 6.34 -14.60 -17.18
C THR A 67 7.31 -15.42 -16.34
N PHE A 68 7.49 -15.00 -15.09
CA PHE A 68 8.31 -15.76 -14.14
C PHE A 68 7.40 -16.68 -13.31
N THR A 69 7.86 -17.91 -13.08
CA THR A 69 7.19 -18.82 -12.15
C THR A 69 7.53 -18.45 -10.72
N GLU A 70 6.54 -18.41 -9.86
CA GLU A 70 6.75 -18.13 -8.44
C GLU A 70 7.56 -19.27 -7.78
N PRO A 71 8.51 -18.93 -6.86
CA PRO A 71 9.14 -19.93 -6.01
C PRO A 71 8.10 -20.73 -5.20
N ARG A 72 8.32 -22.02 -5.01
CA ARG A 72 7.37 -22.91 -4.30
C ARG A 72 6.96 -22.38 -2.93
N LEU A 73 7.90 -21.79 -2.19
CA LEU A 73 7.62 -21.22 -0.87
C LEU A 73 6.70 -19.98 -0.98
N ALA A 74 6.97 -19.08 -1.92
CA ALA A 74 6.14 -17.90 -2.13
C ALA A 74 4.71 -18.31 -2.54
N HIS A 75 4.59 -19.27 -3.46
CA HIS A 75 3.29 -19.82 -3.84
C HIS A 75 2.55 -20.42 -2.64
N ALA A 76 3.23 -21.24 -1.82
CA ALA A 76 2.65 -21.87 -0.65
C ALA A 76 2.18 -20.87 0.40
N LEU A 77 2.92 -19.76 0.59
CA LEU A 77 2.57 -18.72 1.56
C LEU A 77 1.44 -17.80 1.07
N PHE A 78 1.49 -17.36 -0.20
CA PHE A 78 0.65 -16.26 -0.69
C PHE A 78 -0.50 -16.69 -1.60
N ASN A 79 -0.49 -17.93 -2.09
CA ASN A 79 -1.49 -18.41 -3.05
C ASN A 79 -2.14 -19.76 -2.65
N ASP A 80 -1.67 -20.43 -1.57
CA ASP A 80 -2.23 -21.70 -1.12
C ASP A 80 -3.07 -21.51 0.14
N THR A 81 -4.32 -21.93 0.10
CA THR A 81 -5.25 -21.86 1.25
C THR A 81 -4.80 -22.64 2.48
N ARG A 82 -3.83 -23.55 2.35
CA ARG A 82 -3.21 -24.24 3.49
C ARG A 82 -2.48 -23.26 4.42
N ALA A 83 -2.01 -22.12 3.89
CA ALA A 83 -1.41 -21.06 4.68
C ALA A 83 -2.45 -20.16 5.39
N ALA A 84 -3.76 -20.36 5.16
CA ALA A 84 -4.80 -19.51 5.74
C ALA A 84 -4.75 -19.45 7.27
N GLY A 85 -4.40 -20.55 7.95
CA GLY A 85 -4.27 -20.57 9.41
C GLY A 85 -3.16 -19.66 9.92
N LEU A 86 -2.00 -19.62 9.23
CA LEU A 86 -0.90 -18.72 9.56
C LEU A 86 -1.35 -17.26 9.43
N TRP A 87 -1.93 -16.92 8.29
CA TRP A 87 -2.37 -15.55 8.00
C TRP A 87 -3.55 -15.11 8.88
N PHE A 88 -4.39 -16.05 9.30
CA PHE A 88 -5.43 -15.77 10.29
C PHE A 88 -4.86 -15.28 11.61
N VAL A 89 -3.82 -15.96 12.14
CA VAL A 89 -3.15 -15.53 13.38
C VAL A 89 -2.48 -14.16 13.22
N VAL A 90 -1.76 -13.94 12.13
CA VAL A 90 -1.13 -12.65 11.82
C VAL A 90 -2.19 -11.54 11.75
N ARG A 91 -3.28 -11.79 11.04
CA ARG A 91 -4.38 -10.86 10.88
C ARG A 91 -5.06 -10.51 12.22
N LEU A 92 -5.32 -11.51 13.07
CA LEU A 92 -5.88 -11.26 14.40
C LEU A 92 -4.94 -10.44 15.27
N TYR A 93 -3.63 -10.73 15.22
CA TYR A 93 -2.65 -9.95 15.98
C TYR A 93 -2.61 -8.48 15.53
N VAL A 94 -2.46 -8.25 14.24
CA VAL A 94 -2.43 -6.87 13.68
C VAL A 94 -3.76 -6.16 13.94
N GLY A 95 -4.88 -6.86 13.72
CA GLY A 95 -6.21 -6.32 13.97
C GLY A 95 -6.46 -5.94 15.43
N ALA A 96 -5.98 -6.76 16.38
CA ALA A 96 -6.09 -6.46 17.81
C ALA A 96 -5.29 -5.22 18.20
N GLN A 97 -4.06 -5.04 17.67
CA GLN A 97 -3.24 -3.85 17.93
C GLN A 97 -3.93 -2.57 17.42
N TRP A 98 -4.49 -2.61 16.21
CA TRP A 98 -5.23 -1.49 15.65
C TRP A 98 -6.52 -1.20 16.41
N LEU A 99 -7.26 -2.24 16.79
CA LEU A 99 -8.51 -2.11 17.55
C LEU A 99 -8.26 -1.46 18.91
N GLU A 100 -7.25 -1.91 19.64
CA GLU A 100 -6.85 -1.38 20.94
C GLU A 100 -6.43 0.09 20.82
N ALA A 101 -5.53 0.41 19.86
CA ALA A 101 -5.06 1.77 19.65
C ALA A 101 -6.21 2.73 19.28
N GLY A 102 -7.11 2.31 18.38
CA GLY A 102 -8.29 3.07 17.99
C GLY A 102 -9.28 3.24 19.14
N TYR A 103 -9.55 2.18 19.89
CA TYR A 103 -10.45 2.23 21.03
C TYR A 103 -9.99 3.23 22.10
N HIS A 104 -8.70 3.17 22.46
CA HIS A 104 -8.13 4.13 23.41
C HIS A 104 -8.30 5.58 22.95
N LYS A 105 -8.06 5.85 21.66
CA LYS A 105 -8.23 7.21 21.12
C LYS A 105 -9.71 7.64 21.06
N LEU A 106 -10.62 6.72 20.73
CA LEU A 106 -12.05 7.01 20.66
C LEU A 106 -12.65 7.34 22.04
N THR A 107 -12.11 6.74 23.10
CA THR A 107 -12.56 6.96 24.47
C THR A 107 -11.84 8.11 25.18
N ASP A 108 -10.75 8.63 24.61
CA ASP A 108 -9.99 9.74 25.17
C ASP A 108 -10.51 11.10 24.68
N PRO A 109 -11.04 11.95 25.58
CA PRO A 109 -11.49 13.30 25.24
C PRO A 109 -10.42 14.16 24.55
N ALA A 110 -9.12 13.95 24.85
CA ALA A 110 -8.04 14.71 24.24
C ALA A 110 -7.89 14.43 22.71
N TRP A 111 -8.35 13.27 22.26
CA TRP A 111 -8.44 12.93 20.85
C TRP A 111 -9.77 13.40 20.23
N MET A 112 -10.87 13.16 20.92
CA MET A 112 -12.21 13.35 20.36
C MET A 112 -12.76 14.77 20.52
N GLN A 113 -12.31 15.52 21.53
CA GLN A 113 -12.75 16.89 21.81
C GLN A 113 -11.64 17.88 21.42
N GLY A 114 -11.68 18.35 20.17
CA GLY A 114 -10.73 19.34 19.66
C GLY A 114 -9.37 18.82 19.23
N GLY A 115 -9.06 17.53 19.39
CA GLY A 115 -7.82 16.92 18.91
C GLY A 115 -6.54 17.41 19.61
N VAL A 116 -6.66 17.80 20.89
CA VAL A 116 -5.55 18.39 21.66
C VAL A 116 -4.35 17.46 21.76
N ALA A 117 -4.57 16.14 21.87
CA ALA A 117 -3.51 15.14 21.89
C ALA A 117 -2.69 15.15 20.58
N LEU A 118 -3.38 15.17 19.41
CA LEU A 118 -2.72 15.23 18.11
C LEU A 118 -2.01 16.57 17.90
N LYS A 119 -2.62 17.68 18.33
CA LYS A 119 -1.99 19.01 18.29
C LYS A 119 -0.66 19.00 19.04
N GLY A 120 -0.67 18.53 20.28
CA GLY A 120 0.55 18.45 21.12
C GLY A 120 1.61 17.52 20.53
N PHE A 121 1.19 16.42 19.90
CA PHE A 121 2.09 15.53 19.17
C PHE A 121 2.74 16.26 17.97
N TRP A 122 1.96 16.89 17.09
CA TRP A 122 2.46 17.62 15.92
C TRP A 122 3.40 18.76 16.34
N GLN A 123 3.03 19.54 17.36
CA GLN A 123 3.89 20.61 17.89
C GLN A 123 5.27 20.10 18.32
N ARG A 124 5.38 18.92 18.89
CA ARG A 124 6.65 18.32 19.28
C ARG A 124 7.48 17.83 18.11
N VAL A 125 6.84 17.15 17.14
CA VAL A 125 7.58 16.47 16.06
C VAL A 125 8.05 17.42 14.96
N VAL A 126 7.43 18.59 14.82
CA VAL A 126 7.88 19.60 13.85
C VAL A 126 9.08 20.42 14.32
N GLN A 127 9.40 20.37 15.61
CA GLN A 127 10.53 21.13 16.17
C GLN A 127 11.86 20.62 15.63
N VAL A 128 12.76 21.56 15.38
CA VAL A 128 14.16 21.29 15.03
C VAL A 128 15.00 21.69 16.25
N PRO A 129 15.49 20.73 17.03
CA PRO A 129 16.30 21.05 18.19
C PRO A 129 17.62 21.73 17.75
N ALA A 130 18.12 22.64 18.54
CA ALA A 130 19.40 23.30 18.30
C ALA A 130 20.57 22.29 18.28
N ASN A 131 20.47 21.25 19.11
CA ASN A 131 21.40 20.14 19.16
C ASN A 131 20.65 18.83 19.02
N GLY A 132 21.07 17.99 18.07
CA GLY A 132 20.46 16.67 17.83
C GLY A 132 19.68 16.58 16.52
N GLN A 133 19.09 15.41 16.27
CA GLN A 133 18.32 15.13 15.07
C GLN A 133 16.83 15.49 15.29
N PRO A 134 16.18 16.13 14.31
CA PRO A 134 14.75 16.39 14.40
C PRO A 134 13.96 15.07 14.37
N PRO A 135 12.83 14.96 15.10
CA PRO A 135 11.98 13.77 15.07
C PRO A 135 11.53 13.41 13.64
N ILE A 136 11.16 14.40 12.85
CA ILE A 136 10.86 14.22 11.44
C ILE A 136 12.13 14.47 10.61
N THR A 137 12.72 13.41 10.07
CA THR A 137 13.93 13.46 9.26
C THR A 137 13.71 14.18 7.92
N TYR A 138 12.55 13.96 7.28
CA TYR A 138 12.26 14.49 5.96
C TYR A 138 11.66 15.90 6.05
N GLY A 139 12.38 16.91 5.55
CA GLY A 139 11.97 18.31 5.60
C GLY A 139 10.61 18.58 4.93
N TRP A 140 10.32 17.92 3.80
CA TRP A 140 9.02 18.05 3.12
C TRP A 140 7.86 17.54 3.98
N TYR A 141 8.05 16.44 4.71
CA TYR A 141 7.01 15.88 5.58
C TYR A 141 6.80 16.76 6.82
N ARG A 142 7.89 17.31 7.38
CA ARG A 142 7.81 18.26 8.49
C ARG A 142 7.04 19.53 8.07
N SER A 143 7.31 20.07 6.89
CA SER A 143 6.57 21.24 6.35
C SER A 143 5.10 20.92 6.14
N PHE A 144 4.77 19.72 5.69
CA PHE A 144 3.39 19.26 5.55
C PHE A 144 2.67 19.18 6.90
N ILE A 145 3.29 18.58 7.92
CA ILE A 145 2.71 18.51 9.27
C ILE A 145 2.58 19.92 9.89
N GLN A 146 3.58 20.80 9.69
CA GLN A 146 3.51 22.19 10.12
C GLN A 146 2.32 22.91 9.47
N TYR A 147 2.14 22.75 8.17
CA TYR A 147 1.00 23.32 7.47
C TYR A 147 -0.34 22.85 8.05
N MET A 148 -0.51 21.54 8.29
CA MET A 148 -1.74 21.02 8.91
C MET A 148 -1.96 21.57 10.32
N LEU A 149 -0.88 21.76 11.09
CA LEU A 149 -0.91 22.35 12.42
C LEU A 149 -1.38 23.81 12.37
N ASP A 150 -0.82 24.60 11.45
CA ASP A 150 -1.15 26.04 11.27
C ASP A 150 -2.60 26.23 10.80
N GLN A 151 -3.12 25.30 9.99
CA GLN A 151 -4.52 25.30 9.55
C GLN A 151 -5.51 24.78 10.63
N GLY A 152 -5.01 24.31 11.77
CA GLY A 152 -5.85 23.76 12.83
C GLY A 152 -6.52 22.42 12.49
N TRP A 153 -6.00 21.70 11.50
CA TRP A 153 -6.59 20.43 11.02
C TRP A 153 -6.53 19.29 12.04
N TYR A 154 -5.75 19.42 13.09
CA TYR A 154 -5.68 18.44 14.16
C TYR A 154 -7.06 18.14 14.79
N SER A 155 -7.98 19.07 14.77
CA SER A 155 -9.31 18.94 15.39
C SER A 155 -10.19 17.86 14.74
N TRP A 156 -10.17 17.77 13.42
CA TRP A 156 -10.90 16.73 12.67
C TRP A 156 -10.02 15.54 12.32
N PHE A 157 -8.73 15.77 12.07
CA PHE A 157 -7.79 14.72 11.68
C PHE A 157 -7.55 13.72 12.81
N ALA A 158 -7.57 14.17 14.09
CA ALA A 158 -7.50 13.28 15.24
C ALA A 158 -8.64 12.26 15.25
N LYS A 159 -9.87 12.70 14.93
CA LYS A 159 -11.03 11.82 14.81
C LYS A 159 -10.87 10.84 13.65
N LEU A 160 -10.39 11.32 12.50
CA LEU A 160 -10.12 10.48 11.33
C LEU A 160 -9.12 9.36 11.67
N VAL A 161 -8.03 9.69 12.38
CA VAL A 161 -7.05 8.70 12.84
C VAL A 161 -7.68 7.69 13.80
N ALA A 162 -8.37 8.17 14.85
CA ALA A 162 -8.97 7.30 15.86
C ALA A 162 -10.01 6.33 15.26
N ILE A 163 -10.90 6.85 14.41
CA ILE A 163 -11.92 6.05 13.70
C ILE A 163 -11.24 5.10 12.69
N GLY A 164 -10.25 5.59 11.96
CA GLY A 164 -9.51 4.79 10.98
C GLY A 164 -8.82 3.60 11.61
N GLU A 165 -8.10 3.79 12.72
CA GLU A 165 -7.44 2.71 13.46
C GLU A 165 -8.46 1.67 13.94
N PHE A 166 -9.56 2.13 14.52
CA PHE A 166 -10.61 1.27 15.04
C PHE A 166 -11.26 0.43 13.92
N LEU A 167 -11.58 1.05 12.79
CA LEU A 167 -12.17 0.37 11.63
C LEU A 167 -11.19 -0.61 10.99
N VAL A 168 -9.92 -0.26 10.85
CA VAL A 168 -8.86 -1.18 10.39
C VAL A 168 -8.79 -2.39 11.30
N GLY A 169 -8.80 -2.18 12.63
CA GLY A 169 -8.80 -3.26 13.61
C GLY A 169 -9.96 -4.22 13.44
N ILE A 170 -11.21 -3.70 13.40
CA ILE A 170 -12.41 -4.52 13.20
C ILE A 170 -12.36 -5.27 11.87
N ALA A 171 -12.04 -4.58 10.78
CA ALA A 171 -12.07 -5.17 9.45
C ALA A 171 -11.00 -6.28 9.31
N LEU A 172 -9.80 -6.11 9.88
CA LEU A 172 -8.78 -7.16 9.94
C LEU A 172 -9.24 -8.34 10.80
N ILE A 173 -9.84 -8.13 11.95
CA ILE A 173 -10.34 -9.23 12.80
C ILE A 173 -11.41 -10.02 12.07
N LEU A 174 -12.34 -9.37 11.40
CA LEU A 174 -13.39 -10.03 10.62
C LEU A 174 -12.87 -10.67 9.33
N GLY A 175 -11.73 -10.21 8.81
CA GLY A 175 -11.20 -10.60 7.51
C GLY A 175 -12.05 -10.05 6.37
N LEU A 176 -12.35 -8.79 6.45
CA LEU A 176 -13.10 -8.02 5.47
C LEU A 176 -12.15 -7.20 4.62
N LEU A 177 -12.13 -7.43 3.30
CA LEU A 177 -11.23 -6.75 2.35
C LEU A 177 -9.78 -6.70 2.84
N THR A 178 -9.30 -7.83 3.34
CA THR A 178 -8.07 -7.95 4.13
C THR A 178 -6.88 -7.26 3.49
N GLY A 179 -6.66 -7.43 2.17
CA GLY A 179 -5.54 -6.80 1.47
C GLY A 179 -5.62 -5.28 1.42
N ILE A 180 -6.83 -4.73 1.18
CA ILE A 180 -7.07 -3.28 1.12
C ILE A 180 -6.93 -2.68 2.51
N VAL A 181 -7.53 -3.32 3.51
CA VAL A 181 -7.48 -2.85 4.91
C VAL A 181 -6.06 -2.91 5.45
N ALA A 182 -5.31 -3.97 5.15
CA ALA A 182 -3.88 -4.06 5.48
C ALA A 182 -3.06 -2.95 4.80
N ALA A 183 -3.38 -2.58 3.55
CA ALA A 183 -2.72 -1.47 2.87
C ALA A 183 -3.01 -0.11 3.54
N ILE A 184 -4.24 0.10 4.02
CA ILE A 184 -4.60 1.31 4.80
C ILE A 184 -3.82 1.32 6.11
N GLY A 185 -3.76 0.22 6.86
CA GLY A 185 -2.97 0.09 8.08
C GLY A 185 -1.49 0.37 7.83
N ALA A 186 -0.90 -0.26 6.81
CA ALA A 186 0.49 -0.03 6.41
C ALA A 186 0.75 1.45 6.06
N PHE A 187 -0.16 2.11 5.35
CA PHE A 187 -0.08 3.53 5.07
C PHE A 187 -0.09 4.38 6.35
N MET A 188 -0.95 4.06 7.31
CA MET A 188 -1.00 4.76 8.61
C MET A 188 0.28 4.53 9.41
N ASN A 189 0.77 3.29 9.50
CA ASN A 189 2.04 2.96 10.16
C ASN A 189 3.22 3.68 9.52
N PHE A 190 3.26 3.73 8.19
CA PHE A 190 4.30 4.45 7.45
C PHE A 190 4.30 5.94 7.82
N ASN A 191 3.14 6.59 7.90
CA ASN A 191 3.03 7.99 8.31
C ASN A 191 3.46 8.20 9.78
N PHE A 192 3.14 7.28 10.69
CA PHE A 192 3.61 7.36 12.08
C PHE A 192 5.13 7.24 12.17
N MET A 193 5.73 6.35 11.39
CA MET A 193 7.19 6.22 11.31
C MET A 193 7.84 7.47 10.70
N LEU A 194 7.26 8.06 9.65
CA LEU A 194 7.72 9.34 9.09
C LEU A 194 7.66 10.49 10.12
N ALA A 195 6.67 10.45 11.02
CA ALA A 195 6.55 11.39 12.13
C ALA A 195 7.51 11.09 13.31
N GLY A 196 8.41 10.13 13.17
CA GLY A 196 9.39 9.77 14.19
C GLY A 196 8.88 8.84 15.28
N VAL A 197 7.73 8.19 15.09
CA VAL A 197 7.17 7.22 16.04
C VAL A 197 7.57 5.81 15.62
N ALA A 198 8.55 5.22 16.29
CA ALA A 198 8.92 3.82 16.08
C ALA A 198 7.91 2.88 16.78
N SER A 199 7.98 2.76 18.11
CA SER A 199 7.11 1.86 18.90
C SER A 199 6.95 0.48 18.23
N THR A 200 5.72 -0.02 18.10
CA THR A 200 5.36 -1.27 17.40
C THR A 200 5.14 -1.07 15.89
N ASN A 201 5.10 0.17 15.41
CA ASN A 201 4.75 0.48 14.02
C ASN A 201 5.60 -0.25 12.95
N PRO A 202 6.94 -0.40 13.10
CA PRO A 202 7.74 -1.12 12.11
C PRO A 202 7.36 -2.61 12.02
N VAL A 203 7.03 -3.25 13.15
CA VAL A 203 6.63 -4.65 13.18
C VAL A 203 5.27 -4.84 12.53
N LEU A 204 4.29 -3.99 12.89
CA LEU A 204 2.97 -4.01 12.28
C LEU A 204 3.05 -3.76 10.76
N PHE A 205 3.86 -2.78 10.34
CA PHE A 205 4.07 -2.47 8.93
C PHE A 205 4.58 -3.67 8.12
N VAL A 206 5.57 -4.41 8.64
CA VAL A 206 6.08 -5.62 7.98
C VAL A 206 5.02 -6.73 7.90
N LEU A 207 4.24 -6.93 8.98
CA LEU A 207 3.16 -7.92 8.99
C LEU A 207 2.03 -7.52 8.02
N GLU A 208 1.72 -6.25 7.90
CA GLU A 208 0.75 -5.71 6.94
C GLU A 208 1.22 -5.89 5.49
N ILE A 209 2.50 -5.69 5.19
CA ILE A 209 3.07 -6.05 3.88
C ILE A 209 2.83 -7.53 3.58
N GLY A 210 3.06 -8.40 4.57
CA GLY A 210 2.76 -9.83 4.43
C GLY A 210 1.28 -10.10 4.13
N LEU A 211 0.34 -9.43 4.83
CA LEU A 211 -1.11 -9.54 4.58
C LEU A 211 -1.50 -9.01 3.20
N ILE A 212 -0.87 -7.93 2.74
CA ILE A 212 -1.07 -7.38 1.38
C ILE A 212 -0.64 -8.40 0.33
N LEU A 213 0.54 -9.02 0.47
CA LEU A 213 1.01 -10.05 -0.45
C LEU A 213 0.11 -11.30 -0.42
N ALA A 214 -0.38 -11.66 0.76
CA ALA A 214 -1.26 -12.80 0.98
C ALA A 214 -2.76 -12.49 0.80
N TRP A 215 -3.13 -11.36 0.21
CA TRP A 215 -4.51 -10.86 0.17
C TRP A 215 -5.57 -11.86 -0.30
N LYS A 216 -5.20 -12.81 -1.17
CA LYS A 216 -6.09 -13.89 -1.66
C LYS A 216 -6.38 -14.97 -0.60
N VAL A 217 -5.46 -15.13 0.36
CA VAL A 217 -5.44 -16.23 1.32
C VAL A 217 -5.68 -15.74 2.74
N ALA A 218 -5.20 -14.54 3.07
CA ALA A 218 -5.25 -14.01 4.43
C ALA A 218 -6.68 -13.81 4.96
N GLY A 219 -7.65 -13.54 4.09
CA GLY A 219 -9.07 -13.44 4.44
C GLY A 219 -9.85 -14.75 4.33
N TRP A 220 -9.21 -15.89 4.00
CA TRP A 220 -9.89 -17.16 3.74
C TRP A 220 -10.72 -17.64 4.93
N TRP A 221 -10.21 -17.51 6.15
CA TRP A 221 -10.97 -17.76 7.39
C TRP A 221 -11.63 -16.46 7.90
N GLY A 222 -12.40 -15.81 7.04
CA GLY A 222 -13.09 -14.54 7.33
C GLY A 222 -14.18 -14.24 6.33
N VAL A 223 -14.64 -12.99 6.34
CA VAL A 223 -15.68 -12.48 5.44
C VAL A 223 -15.25 -12.55 3.97
N ASP A 224 -13.95 -12.40 3.69
CA ASP A 224 -13.39 -12.45 2.33
C ASP A 224 -13.65 -13.79 1.63
N HIS A 225 -13.78 -14.88 2.38
CA HIS A 225 -14.15 -16.18 1.81
C HIS A 225 -15.44 -16.11 0.99
N TYR A 226 -16.40 -15.31 1.43
CA TYR A 226 -17.68 -15.12 0.75
C TYR A 226 -17.70 -13.90 -0.15
N LEU A 227 -17.06 -12.82 0.27
CA LEU A 227 -17.09 -11.54 -0.42
C LEU A 227 -16.23 -11.53 -1.70
N LEU A 228 -15.00 -12.04 -1.64
CA LEU A 228 -14.10 -11.98 -2.78
C LEU A 228 -14.61 -12.73 -4.03
N PRO A 229 -15.21 -13.92 -3.90
CA PRO A 229 -15.83 -14.59 -5.05
C PRO A 229 -16.99 -13.80 -5.68
N LEU A 230 -17.75 -13.03 -4.88
CA LEU A 230 -18.80 -12.15 -5.40
C LEU A 230 -18.22 -10.99 -6.21
N LEU A 231 -17.05 -10.48 -5.82
CA LEU A 231 -16.33 -9.41 -6.51
C LEU A 231 -15.48 -9.91 -7.69
N GLY A 232 -15.41 -11.23 -7.92
CA GLY A 232 -14.68 -11.79 -9.05
C GLY A 232 -13.18 -11.91 -8.84
N VAL A 233 -12.76 -12.23 -7.63
CA VAL A 233 -11.34 -12.47 -7.32
C VAL A 233 -10.97 -13.93 -7.64
N PRO A 234 -9.84 -14.18 -8.27
CA PRO A 234 -8.81 -13.26 -8.79
C PRO A 234 -9.08 -12.81 -10.23
N TRP A 235 -9.47 -11.55 -10.41
CA TRP A 235 -9.58 -10.87 -11.70
C TRP A 235 -10.52 -11.52 -12.74
N GLN A 236 -11.53 -12.23 -12.29
CA GLN A 236 -12.62 -12.75 -13.10
C GLN A 236 -13.90 -11.97 -12.80
N PRO A 237 -14.83 -11.86 -13.78
CA PRO A 237 -16.12 -11.25 -13.48
C PRO A 237 -16.78 -11.95 -12.31
N GLY A 238 -17.02 -11.21 -11.22
CA GLY A 238 -17.71 -11.71 -10.05
C GLY A 238 -19.15 -12.09 -10.35
N GLN A 239 -19.79 -12.81 -9.44
CA GLN A 239 -21.19 -13.23 -9.61
C GLN A 239 -22.13 -12.03 -9.80
N LEU A 240 -21.82 -10.87 -9.20
CA LEU A 240 -22.58 -9.64 -9.36
C LEU A 240 -22.44 -9.01 -10.76
N PHE A 241 -21.42 -9.37 -11.52
CA PHE A 241 -21.09 -8.78 -12.83
C PHE A 241 -21.12 -9.82 -13.97
N ARG A 242 -21.54 -11.06 -13.69
CA ARG A 242 -21.72 -12.06 -14.75
C ARG A 242 -22.94 -11.69 -15.56
N HIS A 243 -22.72 -11.23 -16.78
CA HIS A 243 -23.70 -11.38 -17.83
C HIS A 243 -23.69 -12.87 -18.22
N GLU A 244 -24.79 -13.59 -17.98
CA GLU A 244 -24.95 -14.92 -18.58
C GLU A 244 -24.73 -14.79 -20.09
N PRO A 245 -23.83 -15.60 -20.71
CA PRO A 245 -23.78 -15.68 -22.14
C PRO A 245 -25.16 -16.12 -22.61
N GLN A 246 -25.83 -15.29 -23.41
CA GLN A 246 -27.05 -15.72 -24.05
C GLN A 246 -26.69 -16.95 -24.91
N THR A 247 -27.11 -18.13 -24.44
CA THR A 247 -26.98 -19.36 -25.23
C THR A 247 -27.69 -19.12 -26.55
N PRO A 248 -27.00 -19.24 -27.70
CA PRO A 248 -27.69 -19.11 -28.98
C PRO A 248 -28.87 -20.09 -28.99
N PRO A 249 -30.04 -19.69 -29.49
CA PRO A 249 -31.18 -20.60 -29.56
C PRO A 249 -30.74 -21.85 -30.33
N ALA A 250 -31.10 -23.02 -29.78
CA ALA A 250 -30.81 -24.30 -30.41
C ALA A 250 -31.29 -24.25 -31.86
N PRO A 251 -30.49 -24.74 -32.82
CA PRO A 251 -30.93 -24.79 -34.20
C PRO A 251 -32.25 -25.56 -34.28
N ALA A 252 -33.21 -24.95 -34.96
CA ALA A 252 -34.52 -25.56 -35.16
C ALA A 252 -34.35 -27.00 -35.73
N PRO A 253 -35.11 -27.97 -35.27
CA PRO A 253 -35.04 -29.33 -35.79
C PRO A 253 -35.27 -29.27 -37.31
N GLY A 254 -34.25 -29.71 -38.04
CA GLY A 254 -34.32 -29.73 -39.49
C GLY A 254 -35.56 -30.50 -39.95
N THR A 255 -36.39 -29.85 -40.71
CA THR A 255 -37.46 -30.51 -41.47
C THR A 255 -36.77 -31.45 -42.45
N GLY A 256 -36.65 -32.72 -42.05
CA GLY A 256 -36.22 -33.77 -42.95
C GLY A 256 -37.19 -33.81 -44.12
N ASN A 257 -36.66 -33.52 -45.29
CA ASN A 257 -37.38 -33.79 -46.50
C ASN A 257 -37.43 -35.31 -46.70
N ALA A 258 -38.64 -35.82 -46.78
CA ALA A 258 -38.96 -37.15 -47.26
C ALA A 258 -38.77 -37.20 -48.79
#